data_0312c6bded0986055fe6a7e7cae7678f
#
_entry.id   0312c6bded0986055fe6a7e7cae7678f
#
_cell.length_a   1.000
_cell.length_b   1.000
_cell.length_c   1.000
_cell.angle_alpha   90.00
_cell.angle_beta   90.00
_cell.angle_gamma   90.00
#
_symmetry.space_group_name_H-M   'P 1'
#
loop_
_entity.id
_entity.type
_entity.pdbx_description
1 polymer ?
#
loop_
_entity_poly.entity_id
_entity_poly.type
_entity_poly.pdbx_seq_one_letter_code
_entity_poly.pdbx_strand_id
1 'polypeptide(L)'
;YILINLLFASVFFLAGIEGLSGDHSNSLGNQFLDALYFSTQTLTTVGYGYYSPVSQFHSLLASFESFFGLMSFAMATGLLYGKFSKPKAGIVFSDKALISPYKENEIALMIRLANAKENQIINAIAKMMVSWVDPKSKGMSRKYYLLKLEINSINMLATSWNVVHPINEDSPLFGLS
;
A
#
# COMPACT_ATOMS: atom_id res chain seq x y z
N TYR A 1 9.22 7.38 -15.20
CA TYR A 1 8.99 8.19 -16.39
C TYR A 1 10.27 8.95 -16.80
N ILE A 2 10.80 9.82 -15.94
CA ILE A 2 12.00 10.64 -16.23
C ILE A 2 13.20 9.78 -16.68
N LEU A 3 13.50 8.69 -15.98
CA LEU A 3 14.61 7.80 -16.32
C LEU A 3 14.41 7.12 -17.68
N ILE A 4 13.21 6.68 -18.00
CA ILE A 4 12.89 6.07 -19.29
C ILE A 4 13.06 7.10 -20.41
N ASN A 5 12.54 8.30 -20.21
CA ASN A 5 12.67 9.39 -21.16
C ASN A 5 14.14 9.73 -21.43
N LEU A 6 14.95 9.93 -20.39
CA LEU A 6 16.39 10.20 -20.55
C LEU A 6 17.12 9.05 -21.27
N LEU A 7 16.73 7.81 -21.03
CA LEU A 7 17.30 6.65 -21.70
C LEU A 7 17.00 6.69 -23.21
N PHE A 8 15.72 6.86 -23.60
CA PHE A 8 15.35 6.93 -25.01
C PHE A 8 15.93 8.15 -25.70
N ALA A 9 15.91 9.33 -25.06
CA ALA A 9 16.57 10.53 -25.56
C ALA A 9 18.05 10.30 -25.83
N SER A 10 18.75 9.61 -24.92
CA SER A 10 20.15 9.25 -25.10
C SER A 10 20.35 8.31 -26.29
N VAL A 11 19.47 7.34 -26.48
CA VAL A 11 19.54 6.42 -27.62
C VAL A 11 19.29 7.15 -28.95
N PHE A 12 18.28 8.04 -29.01
CA PHE A 12 18.06 8.87 -30.22
C PHE A 12 19.24 9.77 -30.53
N PHE A 13 19.80 10.40 -29.50
CA PHE A 13 20.99 11.26 -29.68
C PHE A 13 22.20 10.47 -30.21
N LEU A 14 22.46 9.27 -29.65
CA LEU A 14 23.57 8.40 -30.07
C LEU A 14 23.34 7.78 -31.46
N ALA A 15 22.08 7.53 -31.82
CA ALA A 15 21.70 7.01 -33.13
C ALA A 15 21.84 8.08 -34.25
N GLY A 16 22.02 9.34 -33.89
CA GLY A 16 22.15 10.48 -34.77
C GLY A 16 20.86 11.25 -34.97
N ILE A 17 20.87 12.51 -34.59
CA ILE A 17 19.72 13.41 -34.65
C ILE A 17 19.17 13.59 -36.07
N GLU A 18 19.99 13.32 -37.08
CA GLU A 18 19.64 13.36 -38.53
C GLU A 18 18.53 12.34 -38.88
N GLY A 19 18.31 11.32 -38.05
CA GLY A 19 17.21 10.37 -38.18
C GLY A 19 15.86 10.92 -37.74
N LEU A 20 15.81 12.15 -37.21
CA LEU A 20 14.60 12.89 -36.88
C LEU A 20 14.45 14.07 -37.86
N SER A 21 13.17 14.37 -38.21
CA SER A 21 12.86 15.60 -38.96
C SER A 21 12.93 16.82 -38.03
N GLY A 22 12.97 18.01 -38.62
CA GLY A 22 13.01 19.28 -37.92
C GLY A 22 14.34 19.99 -38.05
N ASP A 23 14.40 21.26 -37.66
CA ASP A 23 15.65 22.05 -37.66
C ASP A 23 16.46 21.69 -36.42
N HIS A 24 17.66 21.15 -36.63
CA HIS A 24 18.56 20.78 -35.53
C HIS A 24 19.67 21.83 -35.40
N SER A 25 19.96 22.16 -34.15
CA SER A 25 21.08 23.05 -33.84
C SER A 25 22.43 22.36 -34.09
N ASN A 26 23.44 23.12 -34.45
CA ASN A 26 24.83 22.63 -34.59
C ASN A 26 25.53 22.35 -33.24
N SER A 27 24.92 22.72 -32.12
CA SER A 27 25.46 22.48 -30.77
C SER A 27 25.03 21.11 -30.24
N LEU A 28 25.96 20.28 -29.78
CA LEU A 28 25.69 18.97 -29.20
C LEU A 28 24.67 19.02 -28.06
N GLY A 29 24.73 20.05 -27.20
CA GLY A 29 23.79 20.23 -26.12
C GLY A 29 22.35 20.45 -26.58
N ASN A 30 22.18 21.25 -27.65
CA ASN A 30 20.86 21.49 -28.23
C ASN A 30 20.34 20.26 -28.98
N GLN A 31 21.21 19.51 -29.66
CA GLN A 31 20.82 18.23 -30.29
C GLN A 31 20.31 17.22 -29.29
N PHE A 32 20.92 17.15 -28.10
CA PHE A 32 20.41 16.31 -27.04
C PHE A 32 19.04 16.79 -26.51
N LEU A 33 18.83 18.11 -26.42
CA LEU A 33 17.54 18.67 -26.06
C LEU A 33 16.45 18.37 -27.09
N ASP A 34 16.78 18.43 -28.39
CA ASP A 34 15.88 18.06 -29.50
C ASP A 34 15.44 16.59 -29.37
N ALA A 35 16.41 15.69 -29.13
CA ALA A 35 16.16 14.29 -28.88
C ALA A 35 15.30 14.08 -27.62
N LEU A 36 15.54 14.85 -26.55
CA LEU A 36 14.78 14.80 -25.31
C LEU A 36 13.35 15.28 -25.52
N TYR A 37 13.15 16.35 -26.27
CA TYR A 37 11.79 16.85 -26.59
C TYR A 37 11.03 15.85 -27.46
N PHE A 38 11.69 15.25 -28.45
CA PHE A 38 11.08 14.19 -29.26
C PHE A 38 10.68 12.98 -28.40
N SER A 39 11.61 12.47 -27.58
CA SER A 39 11.34 11.37 -26.63
C SER A 39 10.19 11.70 -25.69
N THR A 40 10.19 12.92 -25.10
CA THR A 40 9.12 13.32 -24.20
C THR A 40 7.75 13.28 -24.88
N GLN A 41 7.64 13.81 -26.10
CA GLN A 41 6.38 13.84 -26.86
C GLN A 41 5.93 12.45 -27.28
N THR A 42 6.89 11.56 -27.61
CA THR A 42 6.63 10.18 -28.02
C THR A 42 6.21 9.32 -26.82
N LEU A 43 6.95 9.40 -25.72
CA LEU A 43 6.67 8.64 -24.49
C LEU A 43 5.34 9.04 -23.85
N THR A 44 4.98 10.34 -23.91
CA THR A 44 3.72 10.86 -23.39
C THR A 44 2.57 10.76 -24.40
N THR A 45 2.83 10.26 -25.60
CA THR A 45 1.86 10.13 -26.70
C THR A 45 1.25 11.46 -27.18
N VAL A 46 1.91 12.59 -26.96
CA VAL A 46 1.47 13.92 -27.40
C VAL A 46 1.69 14.10 -28.91
N GLY A 47 2.92 13.83 -29.40
CA GLY A 47 3.26 13.81 -30.82
C GLY A 47 2.90 15.09 -31.58
N TYR A 48 3.50 16.23 -31.24
CA TYR A 48 3.24 17.50 -31.97
C TYR A 48 3.59 17.48 -33.46
N GLY A 49 4.46 16.53 -33.88
CA GLY A 49 4.83 16.35 -35.29
C GLY A 49 5.94 17.27 -35.82
N TYR A 50 6.45 18.18 -35.01
CA TYR A 50 7.62 18.99 -35.41
C TYR A 50 8.86 18.13 -35.56
N TYR A 51 9.15 17.27 -34.61
CA TYR A 51 10.12 16.18 -34.72
C TYR A 51 9.38 14.91 -35.06
N SER A 52 9.83 14.19 -36.11
CA SER A 52 9.27 12.88 -36.46
C SER A 52 10.37 11.98 -37.01
N PRO A 53 10.29 10.65 -36.84
CA PRO A 53 11.35 9.76 -37.33
C PRO A 53 11.30 9.66 -38.85
N VAL A 54 12.46 9.90 -39.50
CA VAL A 54 12.61 9.78 -40.97
C VAL A 54 13.36 8.51 -41.37
N SER A 55 14.10 7.88 -40.47
CA SER A 55 14.75 6.60 -40.74
C SER A 55 13.92 5.43 -40.17
N GLN A 56 14.09 4.24 -40.76
CA GLN A 56 13.41 3.03 -40.28
C GLN A 56 13.80 2.67 -38.85
N PHE A 57 15.11 2.87 -38.51
CA PHE A 57 15.59 2.60 -37.16
C PHE A 57 14.94 3.52 -36.15
N HIS A 58 14.87 4.84 -36.42
CA HIS A 58 14.22 5.79 -35.53
C HIS A 58 12.71 5.55 -35.42
N SER A 59 12.05 5.12 -36.51
CA SER A 59 10.64 4.74 -36.49
C SER A 59 10.39 3.53 -35.62
N LEU A 60 11.23 2.50 -35.68
CA LEU A 60 11.16 1.33 -34.83
C LEU A 60 11.38 1.69 -33.36
N LEU A 61 12.42 2.48 -33.08
CA LEU A 61 12.74 2.94 -31.73
C LEU A 61 11.59 3.76 -31.11
N ALA A 62 11.02 4.69 -31.88
CA ALA A 62 9.87 5.48 -31.47
C ALA A 62 8.63 4.61 -31.19
N SER A 63 8.43 3.55 -31.96
CA SER A 63 7.33 2.58 -31.73
C SER A 63 7.51 1.84 -30.40
N PHE A 64 8.72 1.38 -30.09
CA PHE A 64 9.04 0.78 -28.79
C PHE A 64 8.85 1.78 -27.65
N GLU A 65 9.34 3.00 -27.80
CA GLU A 65 9.18 4.05 -26.80
C GLU A 65 7.71 4.33 -26.51
N SER A 66 6.88 4.49 -27.54
CA SER A 66 5.44 4.71 -27.39
C SER A 66 4.76 3.55 -26.65
N PHE A 67 5.16 2.32 -26.95
CA PHE A 67 4.67 1.13 -26.23
C PHE A 67 5.03 1.16 -24.75
N PHE A 68 6.29 1.47 -24.41
CA PHE A 68 6.72 1.61 -23.02
C PHE A 68 6.04 2.78 -22.31
N GLY A 69 5.81 3.90 -23.01
CA GLY A 69 5.05 5.03 -22.50
C GLY A 69 3.65 4.65 -22.09
N LEU A 70 2.93 3.98 -22.97
CA LEU A 70 1.55 3.50 -22.73
C LEU A 70 1.51 2.49 -21.59
N MET A 71 2.41 1.49 -21.58
CA MET A 71 2.48 0.52 -20.49
C MET A 71 2.78 1.19 -19.14
N SER A 72 3.71 2.13 -19.10
CA SER A 72 4.07 2.85 -17.86
C SER A 72 2.89 3.63 -17.31
N PHE A 73 2.11 4.27 -18.17
CA PHE A 73 0.90 4.99 -17.78
C PHE A 73 -0.17 4.04 -17.23
N ALA A 74 -0.40 2.91 -17.91
CA ALA A 74 -1.35 1.89 -17.47
C ALA A 74 -0.96 1.30 -16.11
N MET A 75 0.34 0.98 -15.92
CA MET A 75 0.85 0.48 -14.64
C MET A 75 0.69 1.52 -13.51
N ALA A 76 1.07 2.78 -13.78
CA ALA A 76 0.92 3.85 -12.79
C ALA A 76 -0.54 4.03 -12.36
N THR A 77 -1.46 4.04 -13.31
CA THR A 77 -2.90 4.14 -13.05
C THR A 77 -3.40 2.96 -12.23
N GLY A 78 -3.00 1.73 -12.59
CA GLY A 78 -3.37 0.51 -11.86
C GLY A 78 -2.85 0.51 -10.41
N LEU A 79 -1.60 0.95 -10.20
CA LEU A 79 -1.01 1.05 -8.86
C LEU A 79 -1.69 2.13 -8.01
N LEU A 80 -2.00 3.28 -8.60
CA LEU A 80 -2.75 4.35 -7.93
C LEU A 80 -4.14 3.86 -7.55
N TYR A 81 -4.87 3.25 -8.47
CA TYR A 81 -6.18 2.66 -8.19
C TYR A 81 -6.10 1.63 -7.05
N GLY A 82 -5.15 0.69 -7.12
CA GLY A 82 -4.96 -0.32 -6.07
C GLY A 82 -4.62 0.27 -4.70
N LYS A 83 -3.91 1.40 -4.66
CA LYS A 83 -3.59 2.11 -3.41
C LYS A 83 -4.82 2.81 -2.81
N PHE A 84 -5.62 3.46 -3.64
CA PHE A 84 -6.81 4.20 -3.19
C PHE A 84 -8.03 3.30 -2.96
N SER A 85 -8.14 2.19 -3.68
CA SER A 85 -9.24 1.22 -3.53
C SER A 85 -9.18 0.38 -2.26
N LYS A 86 -8.04 0.33 -1.55
CA LYS A 86 -7.95 -0.48 -0.32
C LYS A 86 -8.78 0.17 0.79
N PRO A 87 -9.87 -0.48 1.23
CA PRO A 87 -10.62 0.02 2.37
C PRO A 87 -9.74 -0.07 3.61
N LYS A 88 -9.59 1.04 4.32
CA LYS A 88 -8.91 1.07 5.62
C LYS A 88 -9.98 0.86 6.69
N ALA A 89 -9.91 -0.24 7.43
CA ALA A 89 -10.70 -0.43 8.63
C ALA A 89 -10.35 0.70 9.63
N GLY A 90 -11.35 1.45 10.04
CA GLY A 90 -11.21 2.50 11.05
C GLY A 90 -11.63 1.95 12.41
N ILE A 91 -10.92 0.94 12.93
CA ILE A 91 -11.23 0.38 14.26
C ILE A 91 -10.52 1.23 15.31
N VAL A 92 -11.30 1.69 16.28
CA VAL A 92 -10.82 2.34 17.51
C VAL A 92 -11.10 1.43 18.69
N PHE A 93 -10.22 1.43 19.66
CA PHE A 93 -10.35 0.67 20.89
C PHE A 93 -10.60 1.62 22.06
N SER A 94 -11.26 1.10 23.11
CA SER A 94 -11.33 1.84 24.38
C SER A 94 -9.94 2.05 24.97
N ASP A 95 -9.72 3.20 25.61
CA ASP A 95 -8.43 3.56 26.22
C ASP A 95 -8.08 2.61 27.40
N LYS A 96 -9.07 1.96 27.98
CA LYS A 96 -8.92 1.06 29.13
C LYS A 96 -9.60 -0.26 28.86
N ALA A 97 -8.99 -1.34 29.30
CA ALA A 97 -9.63 -2.62 29.52
C ALA A 97 -10.31 -2.60 30.90
N LEU A 98 -11.48 -3.18 30.99
CA LEU A 98 -12.25 -3.23 32.24
C LEU A 98 -12.31 -4.67 32.73
N ILE A 99 -12.14 -4.87 34.04
CA ILE A 99 -12.50 -6.10 34.73
C ILE A 99 -13.79 -5.78 35.47
N SER A 100 -14.84 -6.51 35.15
CA SER A 100 -16.20 -6.26 35.66
C SER A 100 -16.91 -7.56 35.97
N PRO A 101 -17.88 -7.55 36.92
CA PRO A 101 -18.76 -8.69 37.12
C PRO A 101 -19.41 -9.10 35.80
N TYR A 102 -19.47 -10.40 35.59
CA TYR A 102 -19.96 -11.01 34.36
C TYR A 102 -20.64 -12.34 34.69
N LYS A 103 -21.88 -12.53 34.24
CA LYS A 103 -22.71 -13.68 34.63
C LYS A 103 -22.79 -13.91 36.17
N GLU A 104 -23.45 -14.97 36.58
CA GLU A 104 -23.55 -15.30 38.01
C GLU A 104 -22.20 -15.78 38.54
N ASN A 105 -21.59 -14.99 39.45
CA ASN A 105 -20.31 -15.26 40.14
C ASN A 105 -19.03 -15.28 39.27
N GLU A 106 -19.05 -14.81 38.05
CA GLU A 106 -17.85 -14.67 37.20
C GLU A 106 -17.42 -13.20 37.07
N ILE A 107 -16.16 -12.98 36.77
CA ILE A 107 -15.62 -11.69 36.32
C ILE A 107 -15.09 -11.85 34.91
N ALA A 108 -15.06 -10.78 34.14
CA ALA A 108 -14.52 -10.82 32.79
C ALA A 108 -13.64 -9.61 32.50
N LEU A 109 -12.64 -9.85 31.71
CA LEU A 109 -11.84 -8.80 31.06
C LEU A 109 -12.54 -8.38 29.76
N MET A 110 -12.85 -7.08 29.67
CA MET A 110 -13.60 -6.53 28.55
C MET A 110 -12.85 -5.39 27.89
N ILE A 111 -12.81 -5.39 26.57
CA ILE A 111 -12.32 -4.30 25.75
C ILE A 111 -13.39 -3.97 24.72
N ARG A 112 -13.75 -2.71 24.63
CA ARG A 112 -14.66 -2.23 23.60
C ARG A 112 -13.88 -1.79 22.38
N LEU A 113 -14.32 -2.21 21.21
CA LEU A 113 -13.89 -1.69 19.94
C LEU A 113 -15.09 -1.11 19.18
N ALA A 114 -14.84 -0.11 18.37
CA ALA A 114 -15.87 0.53 17.55
C ALA A 114 -15.34 0.81 16.14
N ASN A 115 -16.26 0.84 15.19
CA ASN A 115 -15.99 1.31 13.86
C ASN A 115 -16.08 2.84 13.85
N ALA A 116 -14.94 3.53 13.63
CA ALA A 116 -14.87 4.99 13.58
C ALA A 116 -15.21 5.56 12.19
N LYS A 117 -15.56 4.69 11.24
CA LYS A 117 -15.92 5.10 9.87
C LYS A 117 -17.33 4.66 9.54
N GLU A 118 -17.91 5.31 8.55
CA GLU A 118 -19.25 4.98 8.03
C GLU A 118 -19.27 3.75 7.12
N ASN A 119 -18.15 3.02 7.00
CA ASN A 119 -18.09 1.78 6.24
C ASN A 119 -18.54 0.59 7.08
N GLN A 120 -19.01 -0.48 6.43
CA GLN A 120 -19.33 -1.75 7.09
C GLN A 120 -18.08 -2.63 7.18
N ILE A 121 -17.81 -3.16 8.37
CA ILE A 121 -16.78 -4.16 8.59
C ILE A 121 -17.48 -5.52 8.70
N ILE A 122 -17.19 -6.41 7.76
CA ILE A 122 -17.78 -7.75 7.71
C ILE A 122 -16.74 -8.80 8.09
N ASN A 123 -17.22 -9.92 8.66
CA ASN A 123 -16.39 -11.05 9.10
C ASN A 123 -15.23 -10.61 10.02
N ALA A 124 -15.54 -9.79 11.03
CA ALA A 124 -14.54 -9.34 11.98
C ALA A 124 -14.16 -10.48 12.94
N ILE A 125 -12.86 -10.73 13.07
CA ILE A 125 -12.29 -11.71 13.98
C ILE A 125 -11.44 -10.99 15.02
N ALA A 126 -11.70 -11.21 16.31
CA ALA A 126 -10.92 -10.71 17.41
C ALA A 126 -10.03 -11.81 18.00
N LYS A 127 -8.81 -11.44 18.37
CA LYS A 127 -7.90 -12.27 19.16
C LYS A 127 -7.33 -11.38 20.26
N MET A 128 -7.40 -11.85 21.50
CA MET A 128 -6.84 -11.14 22.65
C MET A 128 -5.68 -11.96 23.21
N MET A 129 -4.57 -11.29 23.44
CA MET A 129 -3.38 -11.92 24.01
C MET A 129 -2.90 -11.08 25.18
N VAL A 130 -2.54 -11.74 26.25
CA VAL A 130 -1.90 -11.12 27.41
C VAL A 130 -0.48 -11.61 27.54
N SER A 131 0.42 -10.74 27.96
CA SER A 131 1.81 -11.09 28.22
C SER A 131 2.33 -10.44 29.48
N TRP A 132 3.07 -11.21 30.27
CA TRP A 132 3.79 -10.68 31.42
C TRP A 132 5.20 -11.28 31.53
N VAL A 133 6.04 -10.60 32.27
CA VAL A 133 7.38 -11.10 32.61
C VAL A 133 7.25 -11.96 33.86
N ASP A 134 7.74 -13.21 33.81
CA ASP A 134 7.74 -14.11 34.96
C ASP A 134 8.80 -13.61 35.97
N PRO A 135 8.40 -13.13 37.18
CA PRO A 135 9.34 -12.61 38.17
C PRO A 135 10.32 -13.67 38.70
N LYS A 136 9.99 -14.95 38.54
CA LYS A 136 10.82 -16.07 38.99
C LYS A 136 11.83 -16.54 37.94
N SER A 137 11.75 -16.04 36.73
CA SER A 137 12.67 -16.40 35.64
C SER A 137 13.95 -15.55 35.72
N LYS A 138 15.11 -16.18 35.89
CA LYS A 138 16.44 -15.52 35.92
C LYS A 138 16.83 -14.80 34.63
N GLY A 139 15.99 -14.79 33.60
CA GLY A 139 16.24 -14.11 32.33
C GLY A 139 14.95 -13.58 31.76
N MET A 140 14.46 -12.42 32.19
CA MET A 140 13.33 -11.64 31.62
C MET A 140 12.50 -12.34 30.50
N SER A 141 12.17 -13.62 30.74
CA SER A 141 11.37 -14.40 29.78
C SER A 141 9.92 -13.92 29.84
N ARG A 142 9.45 -13.34 28.74
CA ARG A 142 8.06 -12.92 28.60
C ARG A 142 7.22 -14.09 28.13
N LYS A 143 6.20 -14.45 28.89
CA LYS A 143 5.23 -15.47 28.51
C LYS A 143 4.03 -14.80 27.84
N TYR A 144 3.50 -15.45 26.80
CA TYR A 144 2.36 -14.97 26.01
C TYR A 144 1.22 -15.99 26.14
N TYR A 145 0.03 -15.50 26.42
CA TYR A 145 -1.16 -16.35 26.58
C TYR A 145 -2.28 -15.82 25.68
N LEU A 146 -2.80 -16.70 24.81
CA LEU A 146 -3.98 -16.38 24.02
C LEU A 146 -5.21 -16.57 24.91
N LEU A 147 -6.00 -15.51 25.04
CA LEU A 147 -7.21 -15.52 25.85
C LEU A 147 -8.38 -16.10 25.04
N LYS A 148 -9.13 -17.02 25.65
CA LYS A 148 -10.34 -17.58 25.07
C LYS A 148 -11.46 -16.55 25.18
N LEU A 149 -11.92 -16.03 24.04
CA LEU A 149 -13.01 -15.07 24.00
C LEU A 149 -14.37 -15.77 24.00
N GLU A 150 -15.38 -15.15 24.56
CA GLU A 150 -16.76 -15.67 24.52
C GLU A 150 -17.26 -15.69 23.07
N ILE A 151 -17.07 -14.59 22.35
CA ILE A 151 -17.33 -14.45 20.93
C ILE A 151 -16.04 -13.95 20.27
N ASN A 152 -15.47 -14.76 19.41
CA ASN A 152 -14.22 -14.44 18.71
C ASN A 152 -14.43 -13.91 17.30
N SER A 153 -15.64 -14.01 16.77
CA SER A 153 -15.97 -13.53 15.41
C SER A 153 -17.40 -13.04 15.33
N ILE A 154 -17.62 -12.01 14.54
CA ILE A 154 -18.95 -11.46 14.24
C ILE A 154 -19.06 -11.23 12.74
N ASN A 155 -20.23 -11.48 12.18
CA ASN A 155 -20.47 -11.33 10.76
C ASN A 155 -20.42 -9.87 10.30
N MET A 156 -20.87 -8.94 11.16
CA MET A 156 -20.90 -7.52 10.86
C MET A 156 -20.66 -6.68 12.11
N LEU A 157 -19.71 -5.75 12.03
CA LEU A 157 -19.48 -4.72 13.03
C LEU A 157 -20.12 -3.42 12.55
N ALA A 158 -21.35 -3.17 12.99
CA ALA A 158 -22.08 -1.96 12.61
C ALA A 158 -21.59 -0.73 13.39
N THR A 159 -21.54 -0.80 14.72
CA THR A 159 -21.16 0.33 15.59
C THR A 159 -20.04 -0.04 16.54
N SER A 160 -20.32 -0.90 17.52
CA SER A 160 -19.33 -1.30 18.52
C SER A 160 -19.48 -2.77 18.89
N TRP A 161 -18.37 -3.35 19.37
CA TRP A 161 -18.30 -4.73 19.85
C TRP A 161 -17.52 -4.77 21.17
N ASN A 162 -18.10 -5.37 22.20
CA ASN A 162 -17.40 -5.67 23.42
C ASN A 162 -16.77 -7.05 23.28
N VAL A 163 -15.44 -7.10 23.23
CA VAL A 163 -14.68 -8.34 23.26
C VAL A 163 -14.51 -8.75 24.71
N VAL A 164 -15.01 -9.92 25.05
CA VAL A 164 -15.12 -10.41 26.43
C VAL A 164 -14.31 -11.68 26.59
N HIS A 165 -13.44 -11.71 27.58
CA HIS A 165 -12.74 -12.89 28.07
C HIS A 165 -13.20 -13.20 29.49
N PRO A 166 -14.00 -14.27 29.70
CA PRO A 166 -14.38 -14.72 31.05
C PRO A 166 -13.15 -15.19 31.81
N ILE A 167 -12.99 -14.73 33.05
CA ILE A 167 -11.92 -15.14 33.95
C ILE A 167 -12.45 -16.25 34.84
N ASN A 168 -12.32 -17.47 34.35
CA ASN A 168 -12.69 -18.71 35.05
C ASN A 168 -11.44 -19.57 35.32
N GLU A 169 -11.60 -20.78 35.81
CA GLU A 169 -10.52 -21.69 36.17
C GLU A 169 -9.56 -22.00 34.99
N ASP A 170 -10.04 -21.95 33.74
CA ASP A 170 -9.25 -22.14 32.50
C ASP A 170 -8.49 -20.89 32.07
N SER A 171 -8.76 -19.75 32.72
CA SER A 171 -8.15 -18.49 32.33
C SER A 171 -6.74 -18.34 32.90
N PRO A 172 -5.74 -17.92 32.10
CA PRO A 172 -4.42 -17.59 32.60
C PRO A 172 -4.40 -16.40 33.55
N LEU A 173 -5.51 -15.67 33.66
CA LEU A 173 -5.70 -14.53 34.58
C LEU A 173 -6.36 -14.95 35.92
N PHE A 174 -6.80 -16.21 36.03
CA PHE A 174 -7.44 -16.71 37.25
C PHE A 174 -6.47 -16.71 38.43
N GLY A 175 -6.86 -16.12 39.53
CA GLY A 175 -6.02 -16.04 40.74
C GLY A 175 -4.86 -15.00 40.66
N LEU A 176 -4.77 -14.22 39.60
CA LEU A 176 -3.90 -13.06 39.53
C LEU A 176 -4.63 -11.83 40.10
N SER A 177 -4.69 -11.71 41.43
CA SER A 177 -5.21 -10.53 42.15
C SER A 177 -4.08 -9.71 42.74
#